data_10818ba39df6528621d8daf1a43bb08b
#
_entry.id   10818ba39df6528621d8daf1a43bb08b
#
_cell.length_a   1.000
_cell.length_b   1.000
_cell.length_c   1.000
_cell.angle_alpha   90.00
_cell.angle_beta   90.00
_cell.angle_gamma   90.00
#
_symmetry.space_group_name_H-M   'P 1'
#
loop_
_entity.id
_entity.type
_entity.pdbx_description
1 polymer ?
#
loop_
_entity_poly.entity_id
_entity_poly.type
_entity_poly.pdbx_seq_one_letter_code
_entity_poly.pdbx_strand_id
1 'polypeptide(L)'
;MPSNKNTRIENIDFIRGVAVLGILVMNSLIFALPVSAYFNHSSEGATNIIDWIIIFFQEIFISQKMMGLFSLLFGASFVLFLESLRIKGYKKPKLIILWRNFILFLVGVIHAYFWMGDILTIYAILSIILLFLHNRNILLLLFLAVFFTYFSSILALIFQSFFDSEGNLSKTIIEQSIFTDKIGLGKFWFSDSIILGEAMSLYFLVDIACRSLGMMLLGICLYRLNFLSAEFEKKTYINKLIIPGFIVGIILSLISLVWYQIEDYSPEIALIANIPNKIGIIPLVVSYVGLCSLLYKKISNKYSSYFVSTGRMAFTNYLSQTILCFIIFNLLFSSNNFSRKEIIIFVFFIWIIQLIWSKYWMSRFNQGPLEFIWRKITYLGKN
;
A
#
# COMPACT_ATOMS: atom_id res chain seq x y z
N MET A 1 13.43 -34.78 -8.41
CA MET A 1 13.21 -34.24 -9.76
C MET A 1 13.56 -32.75 -9.69
N PRO A 2 14.39 -32.18 -10.56
CA PRO A 2 14.67 -30.75 -10.53
C PRO A 2 13.42 -30.01 -10.98
N SER A 3 12.78 -29.28 -10.07
CA SER A 3 11.67 -28.40 -10.38
C SER A 3 12.12 -27.39 -11.43
N ASN A 4 11.38 -27.30 -12.50
CA ASN A 4 11.60 -26.39 -13.62
C ASN A 4 11.62 -24.93 -13.08
N LYS A 5 12.81 -24.37 -12.78
CA LYS A 5 13.03 -23.10 -12.06
C LYS A 5 12.62 -21.84 -12.83
N ASN A 6 11.83 -21.98 -13.89
CA ASN A 6 11.35 -20.88 -14.73
C ASN A 6 9.82 -20.66 -14.69
N THR A 7 9.08 -21.35 -13.85
CA THR A 7 7.64 -21.16 -13.74
C THR A 7 7.34 -19.90 -12.93
N ARG A 8 6.69 -18.96 -13.57
CA ARG A 8 6.11 -17.76 -12.93
C ARG A 8 5.14 -18.20 -11.83
N ILE A 9 5.26 -17.64 -10.64
CA ILE A 9 4.36 -17.95 -9.52
C ILE A 9 3.07 -17.15 -9.70
N GLU A 10 2.07 -17.73 -10.33
CA GLU A 10 0.78 -17.07 -10.63
C GLU A 10 0.02 -16.63 -9.36
N ASN A 11 0.24 -17.33 -8.25
CA ASN A 11 -0.32 -16.93 -6.96
C ASN A 11 0.12 -15.53 -6.54
N ILE A 12 1.40 -15.18 -6.75
CA ILE A 12 1.91 -13.82 -6.48
C ILE A 12 1.19 -12.79 -7.35
N ASP A 13 0.96 -13.12 -8.63
CA ASP A 13 0.24 -12.23 -9.54
C ASP A 13 -1.24 -12.11 -9.14
N PHE A 14 -1.89 -13.18 -8.68
CA PHE A 14 -3.25 -13.13 -8.14
C PHE A 14 -3.34 -12.18 -6.94
N ILE A 15 -2.47 -12.37 -5.95
CA ILE A 15 -2.44 -11.51 -4.73
C ILE A 15 -2.15 -10.05 -5.11
N ARG A 16 -1.24 -9.82 -6.08
CA ARG A 16 -0.93 -8.46 -6.57
C ARG A 16 -2.13 -7.82 -7.26
N GLY A 17 -2.94 -8.60 -7.99
CA GLY A 17 -4.21 -8.13 -8.58
C GLY A 17 -5.19 -7.68 -7.52
N VAL A 18 -5.37 -8.45 -6.44
CA VAL A 18 -6.21 -8.07 -5.29
C VAL A 18 -5.67 -6.80 -4.64
N ALA A 19 -4.36 -6.72 -4.40
CA ALA A 19 -3.74 -5.57 -3.75
C ALA A 19 -3.91 -4.27 -4.54
N VAL A 20 -3.67 -4.27 -5.86
CA VAL A 20 -3.78 -3.06 -6.68
C VAL A 20 -5.22 -2.57 -6.81
N LEU A 21 -6.19 -3.50 -6.88
CA LEU A 21 -7.61 -3.13 -6.84
C LEU A 21 -7.99 -2.54 -5.47
N GLY A 22 -7.51 -3.14 -4.37
CA GLY A 22 -7.77 -2.64 -3.02
C GLY A 22 -7.17 -1.26 -2.75
N ILE A 23 -5.99 -0.94 -3.29
CA ILE A 23 -5.37 0.39 -3.17
C ILE A 23 -6.27 1.49 -3.76
N LEU A 24 -6.97 1.22 -4.86
CA LEU A 24 -7.86 2.18 -5.49
C LEU A 24 -8.93 2.70 -4.52
N VAL A 25 -9.46 1.85 -3.63
CA VAL A 25 -10.52 2.23 -2.67
C VAL A 25 -10.09 3.40 -1.78
N MET A 26 -8.84 3.40 -1.32
CA MET A 26 -8.32 4.48 -0.49
C MET A 26 -7.84 5.67 -1.32
N ASN A 27 -7.20 5.42 -2.45
CA ASN A 27 -6.70 6.50 -3.30
C ASN A 27 -7.84 7.34 -3.89
N SER A 28 -8.97 6.73 -4.25
CA SER A 28 -10.13 7.44 -4.80
C SER A 28 -10.70 8.51 -3.85
N LEU A 29 -10.54 8.32 -2.53
CA LEU A 29 -11.00 9.30 -1.54
C LEU A 29 -10.30 10.66 -1.71
N ILE A 30 -8.99 10.68 -1.91
CA ILE A 30 -8.21 11.92 -2.02
C ILE A 30 -8.50 12.66 -3.36
N PHE A 31 -8.99 11.94 -4.39
CA PHE A 31 -9.46 12.58 -5.63
C PHE A 31 -10.85 13.18 -5.50
N ALA A 32 -11.71 12.59 -4.66
CA ALA A 32 -13.11 12.91 -4.56
C ALA A 32 -13.46 13.81 -3.36
N LEU A 33 -12.62 13.83 -2.32
CA LEU A 33 -12.85 14.53 -1.06
C LEU A 33 -11.60 15.30 -0.63
N PRO A 34 -11.73 16.27 0.29
CA PRO A 34 -10.59 16.89 0.95
C PRO A 34 -9.68 15.86 1.61
N VAL A 35 -8.39 16.17 1.70
CA VAL A 35 -7.37 15.26 2.28
C VAL A 35 -7.71 14.87 3.71
N SER A 36 -8.34 15.75 4.48
CA SER A 36 -8.81 15.48 5.84
C SER A 36 -9.72 14.25 5.91
N ALA A 37 -10.61 14.05 4.96
CA ALA A 37 -11.52 12.89 4.93
C ALA A 37 -10.81 11.53 4.85
N TYR A 38 -9.54 11.50 4.45
CA TYR A 38 -8.72 10.30 4.46
C TYR A 38 -8.24 9.94 5.87
N PHE A 39 -7.97 10.94 6.72
CA PHE A 39 -7.41 10.76 8.06
C PHE A 39 -8.45 10.92 9.16
N ASN A 40 -9.33 11.91 9.03
CA ASN A 40 -10.47 12.19 9.91
C ASN A 40 -11.76 11.86 9.18
N HIS A 41 -12.36 10.70 9.49
CA HIS A 41 -13.54 10.20 8.80
C HIS A 41 -14.80 11.05 9.06
N SER A 42 -14.81 11.84 10.13
CA SER A 42 -15.93 12.73 10.46
C SER A 42 -15.90 14.07 9.70
N SER A 43 -14.75 14.41 9.06
CA SER A 43 -14.59 15.73 8.44
C SER A 43 -15.45 15.91 7.19
N GLU A 44 -15.51 14.88 6.31
CA GLU A 44 -16.25 14.95 5.03
C GLU A 44 -16.65 13.57 4.51
N GLY A 45 -17.75 13.54 3.73
CA GLY A 45 -18.19 12.34 3.00
C GLY A 45 -18.94 11.30 3.83
N ALA A 46 -19.12 11.51 5.13
CA ALA A 46 -19.88 10.63 6.04
C ALA A 46 -21.23 11.25 6.39
N THR A 47 -22.19 11.20 5.45
CA THR A 47 -23.48 11.90 5.58
C THR A 47 -24.61 11.02 6.15
N ASN A 48 -24.46 9.69 6.09
CA ASN A 48 -25.49 8.75 6.51
C ASN A 48 -24.91 7.42 6.99
N ILE A 49 -25.75 6.53 7.50
CA ILE A 49 -25.33 5.24 8.06
C ILE A 49 -24.62 4.34 7.04
N ILE A 50 -24.95 4.45 5.75
CA ILE A 50 -24.31 3.65 4.69
C ILE A 50 -22.86 4.10 4.52
N ASP A 51 -22.59 5.41 4.56
CA ASP A 51 -21.23 5.94 4.48
C ASP A 51 -20.39 5.45 5.66
N TRP A 52 -20.95 5.43 6.88
CA TRP A 52 -20.26 4.87 8.05
C TRP A 52 -19.98 3.37 7.92
N ILE A 53 -20.91 2.57 7.39
CA ILE A 53 -20.66 1.15 7.10
C ILE A 53 -19.52 0.99 6.11
N ILE A 54 -19.45 1.84 5.09
CA ILE A 54 -18.37 1.85 4.12
C ILE A 54 -17.03 2.22 4.78
N ILE A 55 -17.00 3.26 5.62
CA ILE A 55 -15.81 3.66 6.40
C ILE A 55 -15.32 2.49 7.26
N PHE A 56 -16.22 1.85 8.02
CA PHE A 56 -15.87 0.68 8.83
C PHE A 56 -15.21 -0.41 7.98
N PHE A 57 -15.79 -0.74 6.84
CA PHE A 57 -15.23 -1.74 5.94
C PHE A 57 -13.87 -1.32 5.38
N GLN A 58 -13.74 -0.06 4.95
CA GLN A 58 -12.50 0.50 4.43
C GLN A 58 -11.39 0.46 5.48
N GLU A 59 -11.65 0.93 6.70
CA GLU A 59 -10.65 0.98 7.77
C GLU A 59 -10.23 -0.40 8.28
N ILE A 60 -11.16 -1.32 8.42
CA ILE A 60 -10.85 -2.67 8.92
C ILE A 60 -10.07 -3.48 7.87
N PHE A 61 -10.49 -3.46 6.61
CA PHE A 61 -9.98 -4.41 5.61
C PHE A 61 -9.02 -3.81 4.60
N ILE A 62 -9.02 -2.49 4.35
CA ILE A 62 -8.36 -1.89 3.19
C ILE A 62 -7.28 -0.89 3.60
N SER A 63 -7.63 0.10 4.43
CA SER A 63 -6.75 1.17 4.86
C SER A 63 -5.41 0.64 5.36
N GLN A 64 -4.32 1.13 4.78
CA GLN A 64 -2.93 0.73 5.08
C GLN A 64 -2.59 -0.74 4.74
N LYS A 65 -3.54 -1.69 4.78
CA LYS A 65 -3.33 -3.12 4.57
C LYS A 65 -3.05 -3.44 3.10
N MET A 66 -3.78 -2.84 2.17
CA MET A 66 -3.56 -3.08 0.74
C MET A 66 -2.22 -2.51 0.27
N MET A 67 -1.83 -1.33 0.77
CA MET A 67 -0.49 -0.79 0.57
C MET A 67 0.58 -1.70 1.19
N GLY A 68 0.36 -2.20 2.41
CA GLY A 68 1.24 -3.15 3.07
C GLY A 68 1.40 -4.45 2.27
N LEU A 69 0.29 -5.00 1.76
CA LEU A 69 0.29 -6.19 0.90
C LEU A 69 1.07 -5.93 -0.40
N PHE A 70 0.87 -4.79 -1.03
CA PHE A 70 1.59 -4.42 -2.25
C PHE A 70 3.10 -4.22 -2.01
N SER A 71 3.48 -3.57 -0.90
CA SER A 71 4.88 -3.43 -0.45
C SER A 71 5.54 -4.79 -0.21
N LEU A 72 4.84 -5.71 0.46
CA LEU A 72 5.29 -7.08 0.70
C LEU A 72 5.59 -7.80 -0.63
N LEU A 73 4.67 -7.72 -1.59
CA LEU A 73 4.84 -8.34 -2.90
C LEU A 73 5.95 -7.68 -3.73
N PHE A 74 6.21 -6.38 -3.53
CA PHE A 74 7.35 -5.71 -4.14
C PHE A 74 8.67 -6.29 -3.62
N GLY A 75 8.82 -6.46 -2.29
CA GLY A 75 10.00 -7.08 -1.68
C GLY A 75 10.25 -8.51 -2.16
N ALA A 76 9.20 -9.34 -2.22
CA ALA A 76 9.28 -10.69 -2.79
C ALA A 76 9.70 -10.68 -4.27
N SER A 77 9.10 -9.79 -5.07
CA SER A 77 9.38 -9.65 -6.50
C SER A 77 10.81 -9.14 -6.76
N PHE A 78 11.36 -8.33 -5.85
CA PHE A 78 12.74 -7.86 -5.91
C PHE A 78 13.73 -9.03 -5.86
N VAL A 79 13.56 -9.98 -4.93
CA VAL A 79 14.42 -11.17 -4.82
C VAL A 79 14.21 -12.10 -6.01
N LEU A 80 12.97 -12.37 -6.40
CA LEU A 80 12.64 -13.16 -7.59
C LEU A 80 13.33 -12.62 -8.84
N PHE A 81 13.32 -11.30 -9.04
CA PHE A 81 13.95 -10.67 -10.19
C PHE A 81 15.47 -10.79 -10.12
N LEU A 82 16.08 -10.58 -8.95
CA LEU A 82 17.52 -10.74 -8.75
C LEU A 82 17.99 -12.18 -9.04
N GLU A 83 17.26 -13.18 -8.56
CA GLU A 83 17.53 -14.59 -8.82
C GLU A 83 17.39 -14.92 -10.30
N SER A 84 16.34 -14.42 -10.96
CA SER A 84 16.16 -14.59 -12.40
C SER A 84 17.33 -14.01 -13.20
N LEU A 85 17.89 -12.88 -12.83
CA LEU A 85 19.06 -12.29 -13.48
C LEU A 85 20.31 -13.15 -13.29
N ARG A 86 20.51 -13.71 -12.09
CA ARG A 86 21.62 -14.61 -11.78
C ARG A 86 21.54 -15.91 -12.59
N ILE A 87 20.35 -16.52 -12.65
CA ILE A 87 20.10 -17.74 -13.41
C ILE A 87 20.36 -17.52 -14.92
N LYS A 88 20.02 -16.34 -15.45
CA LYS A 88 20.28 -15.95 -16.84
C LYS A 88 21.75 -15.60 -17.13
N GLY A 89 22.63 -15.65 -16.14
CA GLY A 89 24.05 -15.42 -16.29
C GLY A 89 24.49 -13.96 -16.46
N TYR A 90 23.63 -12.98 -16.07
CA TYR A 90 24.05 -11.58 -16.13
C TYR A 90 25.22 -11.30 -15.17
N LYS A 91 26.31 -10.70 -15.69
CA LYS A 91 27.53 -10.43 -14.92
C LYS A 91 27.33 -9.42 -13.76
N LYS A 92 26.42 -8.46 -13.93
CA LYS A 92 26.20 -7.36 -12.97
C LYS A 92 24.70 -7.20 -12.61
N PRO A 93 24.07 -8.22 -11.99
CA PRO A 93 22.61 -8.21 -11.74
C PRO A 93 22.16 -7.06 -10.84
N LYS A 94 22.98 -6.65 -9.86
CA LYS A 94 22.66 -5.51 -8.98
C LYS A 94 22.57 -4.18 -9.73
N LEU A 95 23.44 -3.95 -10.72
CA LEU A 95 23.37 -2.72 -11.54
C LEU A 95 22.13 -2.70 -12.43
N ILE A 96 21.68 -3.85 -12.90
CA ILE A 96 20.43 -3.94 -13.66
C ILE A 96 19.23 -3.57 -12.78
N ILE A 97 19.21 -4.03 -11.53
CA ILE A 97 18.18 -3.66 -10.56
C ILE A 97 18.22 -2.17 -10.24
N LEU A 98 19.38 -1.60 -9.98
CA LEU A 98 19.55 -0.16 -9.72
C LEU A 98 19.02 0.66 -10.90
N TRP A 99 19.41 0.31 -12.12
CA TRP A 99 18.92 0.98 -13.34
C TRP A 99 17.40 0.86 -13.48
N ARG A 100 16.84 -0.34 -13.28
CA ARG A 100 15.41 -0.59 -13.31
C ARG A 100 14.66 0.28 -12.29
N ASN A 101 15.19 0.39 -11.09
CA ASN A 101 14.58 1.18 -10.02
C ASN A 101 14.80 2.67 -10.21
N PHE A 102 15.89 3.10 -10.86
CA PHE A 102 16.06 4.48 -11.29
C PHE A 102 15.00 4.91 -12.31
N ILE A 103 14.66 4.04 -13.27
CA ILE A 103 13.54 4.30 -14.19
C ILE A 103 12.22 4.40 -13.41
N LEU A 104 12.00 3.50 -12.44
CA LEU A 104 10.81 3.56 -11.58
C LEU A 104 10.76 4.85 -10.78
N PHE A 105 11.90 5.33 -10.26
CA PHE A 105 12.02 6.62 -9.58
C PHE A 105 11.60 7.77 -10.47
N LEU A 106 12.10 7.85 -11.71
CA LEU A 106 11.72 8.90 -12.65
C LEU A 106 10.21 8.87 -12.96
N VAL A 107 9.64 7.69 -13.19
CA VAL A 107 8.20 7.56 -13.39
C VAL A 107 7.43 7.98 -12.12
N GLY A 108 7.91 7.60 -10.93
CA GLY A 108 7.31 7.99 -9.67
C GLY A 108 7.35 9.51 -9.45
N VAL A 109 8.46 10.19 -9.76
CA VAL A 109 8.56 11.66 -9.67
C VAL A 109 7.57 12.33 -10.61
N ILE A 110 7.45 11.85 -11.85
CA ILE A 110 6.45 12.38 -12.80
C ILE A 110 5.04 12.13 -12.26
N HIS A 111 4.76 10.95 -11.73
CA HIS A 111 3.45 10.59 -11.19
C HIS A 111 3.12 11.41 -9.93
N ALA A 112 4.10 11.64 -9.05
CA ALA A 112 3.95 12.45 -7.83
C ALA A 112 3.59 13.93 -8.15
N TYR A 113 3.98 14.44 -9.31
CA TYR A 113 3.56 15.77 -9.76
C TYR A 113 2.04 15.87 -9.99
N PHE A 114 1.41 14.77 -10.46
CA PHE A 114 -0.04 14.69 -10.69
C PHE A 114 -0.81 14.13 -9.50
N TRP A 115 -0.15 13.38 -8.63
CA TRP A 115 -0.76 12.63 -7.54
C TRP A 115 0.14 12.58 -6.31
N MET A 116 -0.20 13.36 -5.27
CA MET A 116 0.60 13.46 -4.04
C MET A 116 0.73 12.15 -3.25
N GLY A 117 -0.14 11.18 -3.49
CA GLY A 117 -0.11 9.84 -2.88
C GLY A 117 0.81 8.85 -3.60
N ASP A 118 1.78 9.30 -4.42
CA ASP A 118 2.69 8.39 -5.12
C ASP A 118 3.54 7.56 -4.17
N ILE A 119 3.58 6.26 -4.44
CA ILE A 119 4.40 5.31 -3.69
C ILE A 119 5.59 4.77 -4.50
N LEU A 120 5.61 4.98 -5.82
CA LEU A 120 6.65 4.43 -6.71
C LEU A 120 8.01 5.04 -6.41
N THR A 121 8.05 6.35 -6.16
CA THR A 121 9.26 7.08 -5.76
C THR A 121 9.85 6.50 -4.48
N ILE A 122 9.03 6.29 -3.46
CA ILE A 122 9.43 5.69 -2.19
C ILE A 122 9.95 4.27 -2.42
N TYR A 123 9.25 3.44 -3.18
CA TYR A 123 9.66 2.06 -3.48
C TYR A 123 11.01 2.01 -4.22
N ALA A 124 11.23 2.90 -5.15
CA ALA A 124 12.49 2.98 -5.87
C ALA A 124 13.66 3.29 -4.93
N ILE A 125 13.50 4.25 -4.02
CA ILE A 125 14.51 4.61 -3.00
C ILE A 125 14.74 3.44 -2.04
N LEU A 126 13.68 2.87 -1.47
CA LEU A 126 13.78 1.75 -0.52
C LEU A 126 14.40 0.50 -1.13
N SER A 127 14.25 0.30 -2.43
CA SER A 127 14.86 -0.82 -3.14
C SER A 127 16.40 -0.81 -3.07
N ILE A 128 17.02 0.35 -2.87
CA ILE A 128 18.47 0.47 -2.64
C ILE A 128 18.83 -0.20 -1.31
N ILE A 129 18.03 0.02 -0.27
CA ILE A 129 18.22 -0.61 1.05
C ILE A 129 18.07 -2.13 0.93
N LEU A 130 17.10 -2.61 0.14
CA LEU A 130 16.92 -4.04 -0.11
C LEU A 130 18.15 -4.70 -0.76
N LEU A 131 18.92 -3.98 -1.61
CA LEU A 131 20.15 -4.50 -2.19
C LEU A 131 21.21 -4.85 -1.14
N PHE A 132 21.23 -4.19 0.01
CA PHE A 132 22.15 -4.48 1.10
C PHE A 132 21.60 -5.53 2.07
N LEU A 133 20.28 -5.59 2.25
CA LEU A 133 19.65 -6.45 3.23
C LEU A 133 19.21 -7.81 2.70
N HIS A 134 18.91 -7.94 1.39
CA HIS A 134 18.29 -9.15 0.83
C HIS A 134 18.97 -10.49 1.13
N ASN A 135 20.28 -10.50 1.40
CA ASN A 135 21.04 -11.72 1.70
C ASN A 135 21.25 -11.98 3.20
N ARG A 136 20.75 -11.11 4.08
CA ARG A 136 20.91 -11.28 5.53
C ARG A 136 20.12 -12.50 6.01
N ASN A 137 20.44 -12.98 7.23
CA ASN A 137 19.72 -14.10 7.79
C ASN A 137 18.23 -13.75 8.02
N ILE A 138 17.38 -14.78 8.05
CA ILE A 138 15.93 -14.59 8.07
C ILE A 138 15.45 -13.97 9.38
N LEU A 139 16.12 -14.27 10.51
CA LEU A 139 15.76 -13.72 11.82
C LEU A 139 16.02 -12.22 11.88
N LEU A 140 17.16 -11.76 11.34
CA LEU A 140 17.46 -10.33 11.25
C LEU A 140 16.46 -9.63 10.32
N LEU A 141 16.10 -10.24 9.19
CA LEU A 141 15.11 -9.66 8.28
C LEU A 141 13.74 -9.56 8.92
N LEU A 142 13.30 -10.58 9.67
CA LEU A 142 12.04 -10.55 10.42
C LEU A 142 12.08 -9.49 11.52
N PHE A 143 13.17 -9.40 12.28
CA PHE A 143 13.35 -8.35 13.28
C PHE A 143 13.23 -6.95 12.65
N LEU A 144 13.97 -6.69 11.56
CA LEU A 144 13.92 -5.42 10.86
C LEU A 144 12.55 -5.14 10.23
N ALA A 145 11.87 -6.18 9.73
CA ALA A 145 10.51 -6.05 9.20
C ALA A 145 9.53 -5.58 10.28
N VAL A 146 9.55 -6.20 11.44
CA VAL A 146 8.74 -5.81 12.60
C VAL A 146 9.13 -4.43 13.10
N PHE A 147 10.44 -4.17 13.28
CA PHE A 147 10.97 -2.91 13.75
C PHE A 147 10.51 -1.75 12.86
N PHE A 148 10.79 -1.80 11.55
CA PHE A 148 10.42 -0.71 10.65
C PHE A 148 8.90 -0.54 10.53
N THR A 149 8.12 -1.62 10.49
CA THR A 149 6.66 -1.50 10.40
C THR A 149 6.08 -0.84 11.65
N TYR A 150 6.56 -1.17 12.85
CA TYR A 150 6.03 -0.62 14.10
C TYR A 150 6.73 0.65 14.58
N PHE A 151 7.88 0.99 14.01
CA PHE A 151 8.54 2.27 14.27
C PHE A 151 7.63 3.47 13.97
N SER A 152 6.75 3.32 12.98
CA SER A 152 5.73 4.32 12.67
C SER A 152 4.75 4.59 13.83
N SER A 153 4.51 3.61 14.70
CA SER A 153 3.71 3.80 15.92
C SER A 153 4.45 4.62 16.98
N ILE A 154 5.77 4.41 17.09
CA ILE A 154 6.62 5.23 17.96
C ILE A 154 6.66 6.67 17.46
N LEU A 155 6.78 6.86 16.14
CA LEU A 155 6.70 8.19 15.53
C LEU A 155 5.35 8.87 15.81
N ALA A 156 4.25 8.12 15.78
CA ALA A 156 2.93 8.65 16.09
C ALA A 156 2.86 9.22 17.53
N LEU A 157 3.44 8.52 18.52
CA LEU A 157 3.52 8.98 19.89
C LEU A 157 4.35 10.29 20.02
N ILE A 158 5.52 10.31 19.35
CA ILE A 158 6.41 11.47 19.39
C ILE A 158 5.75 12.68 18.69
N PHE A 159 5.19 12.49 17.50
CA PHE A 159 4.58 13.59 16.76
C PHE A 159 3.30 14.08 17.42
N GLN A 160 2.49 13.19 18.03
CA GLN A 160 1.29 13.61 18.74
C GLN A 160 1.61 14.58 19.89
N SER A 161 2.73 14.37 20.60
CA SER A 161 3.14 15.26 21.70
C SER A 161 3.52 16.69 21.26
N PHE A 162 3.66 16.91 19.96
CA PHE A 162 3.95 18.23 19.41
C PHE A 162 2.70 19.10 19.22
N PHE A 163 1.51 18.50 19.22
CA PHE A 163 0.26 19.19 18.99
C PHE A 163 -0.46 19.48 20.32
N ASP A 164 -1.10 20.65 20.39
CA ASP A 164 -2.01 21.01 21.47
C ASP A 164 -3.43 20.45 21.24
N SER A 165 -4.35 20.75 22.14
CA SER A 165 -5.75 20.30 22.06
C SER A 165 -6.52 20.83 20.85
N GLU A 166 -6.04 21.91 20.23
CA GLU A 166 -6.62 22.49 19.02
C GLU A 166 -5.97 21.93 17.74
N GLY A 167 -4.94 21.09 17.88
CA GLY A 167 -4.19 20.52 16.77
C GLY A 167 -3.14 21.44 16.17
N ASN A 168 -2.78 22.53 16.87
CA ASN A 168 -1.68 23.41 16.50
C ASN A 168 -0.37 22.91 17.11
N LEU A 169 0.75 23.36 16.56
CA LEU A 169 2.06 23.07 17.15
C LEU A 169 2.17 23.75 18.53
N SER A 170 2.60 22.99 19.54
CA SER A 170 2.73 23.49 20.91
C SER A 170 3.66 24.69 21.01
N LYS A 171 3.28 25.74 21.77
CA LYS A 171 4.03 26.98 21.95
C LYS A 171 5.46 26.76 22.45
N THR A 172 5.68 25.74 23.28
CA THR A 172 7.03 25.39 23.79
C THR A 172 7.99 24.95 22.68
N ILE A 173 7.48 24.46 21.57
CA ILE A 173 8.29 24.06 20.40
C ILE A 173 8.48 25.25 19.47
N ILE A 174 7.48 26.12 19.34
CA ILE A 174 7.53 27.30 18.49
C ILE A 174 8.59 28.29 18.99
N GLU A 175 8.68 28.52 20.30
CA GLU A 175 9.68 29.42 20.90
C GLU A 175 11.13 29.01 20.65
N GLN A 176 11.38 27.73 20.31
CA GLN A 176 12.70 27.17 20.01
C GLN A 176 12.96 26.95 18.52
N SER A 177 12.01 27.21 17.65
CA SER A 177 12.10 26.87 16.24
C SER A 177 11.85 28.07 15.32
N ILE A 178 12.34 27.93 14.08
CA ILE A 178 12.09 28.87 12.96
C ILE A 178 10.63 28.74 12.45
N PHE A 179 9.84 27.84 13.03
CA PHE A 179 8.48 27.57 12.61
C PHE A 179 7.51 28.68 13.08
N THR A 180 6.60 29.04 12.22
CA THR A 180 5.56 30.05 12.48
C THR A 180 4.35 29.42 13.17
N ASP A 181 3.55 30.22 13.88
CA ASP A 181 2.32 29.83 14.63
C ASP A 181 1.23 29.13 13.80
N LYS A 182 1.48 28.93 12.50
CA LYS A 182 0.52 28.36 11.54
C LYS A 182 0.79 26.89 11.18
N ILE A 183 1.67 26.20 11.89
CA ILE A 183 1.99 24.80 11.63
C ILE A 183 1.25 23.92 12.62
N GLY A 184 0.53 22.92 12.12
CA GLY A 184 -0.24 21.99 12.92
C GLY A 184 -0.75 20.80 12.09
N LEU A 185 -1.82 20.16 12.56
CA LEU A 185 -2.51 19.09 11.83
C LEU A 185 -3.09 19.61 10.51
N GLY A 186 -3.58 20.86 10.49
CA GLY A 186 -4.01 21.58 9.29
C GLY A 186 -4.99 20.79 8.42
N LYS A 187 -4.83 20.90 7.11
CA LYS A 187 -5.66 20.24 6.10
C LYS A 187 -5.69 18.70 6.19
N PHE A 188 -4.78 18.11 6.92
CA PHE A 188 -4.80 16.65 7.13
C PHE A 188 -5.88 16.21 8.12
N TRP A 189 -6.37 17.13 8.98
CA TRP A 189 -7.36 16.81 9.98
C TRP A 189 -8.65 17.63 9.85
N PHE A 190 -8.53 18.88 9.38
CA PHE A 190 -9.64 19.84 9.25
C PHE A 190 -9.87 20.17 7.76
N SER A 191 -11.11 20.03 7.29
CA SER A 191 -11.48 20.31 5.88
C SER A 191 -11.35 21.77 5.49
N ASP A 192 -11.67 22.66 6.40
CA ASP A 192 -11.71 24.11 6.22
C ASP A 192 -10.40 24.82 6.60
N SER A 193 -9.40 24.06 7.02
CA SER A 193 -8.11 24.64 7.41
C SER A 193 -7.35 25.25 6.23
N ILE A 194 -6.82 26.45 6.43
CA ILE A 194 -5.87 27.11 5.53
C ILE A 194 -4.43 26.66 5.78
N ILE A 195 -4.16 26.02 6.91
CA ILE A 195 -2.84 25.53 7.32
C ILE A 195 -2.53 24.25 6.55
N LEU A 196 -1.33 24.16 5.95
CA LEU A 196 -0.91 23.00 5.18
C LEU A 196 -0.59 21.78 6.04
N GLY A 197 -0.12 21.96 7.27
CA GLY A 197 0.32 20.88 8.14
C GLY A 197 1.66 20.28 7.70
N GLU A 198 2.70 21.09 7.54
CA GLU A 198 4.02 20.65 7.05
C GLU A 198 4.64 19.55 7.92
N ALA A 199 4.52 19.67 9.25
CA ALA A 199 4.97 18.63 10.16
C ALA A 199 4.28 17.28 9.90
N MET A 200 2.97 17.31 9.58
CA MET A 200 2.22 16.11 9.21
C MET A 200 2.68 15.51 7.88
N SER A 201 3.02 16.36 6.91
CA SER A 201 3.58 15.88 5.62
C SER A 201 4.87 15.10 5.84
N LEU A 202 5.78 15.62 6.67
CA LEU A 202 7.03 14.93 7.04
C LEU A 202 6.76 13.63 7.79
N TYR A 203 5.86 13.67 8.79
CA TYR A 203 5.44 12.48 9.52
C TYR A 203 4.93 11.38 8.58
N PHE A 204 4.00 11.70 7.66
CA PHE A 204 3.45 10.72 6.72
C PHE A 204 4.49 10.18 5.77
N LEU A 205 5.42 11.00 5.28
CA LEU A 205 6.50 10.54 4.41
C LEU A 205 7.36 9.48 5.11
N VAL A 206 7.78 9.76 6.35
CA VAL A 206 8.62 8.83 7.13
C VAL A 206 7.82 7.59 7.54
N ASP A 207 6.56 7.75 7.96
CA ASP A 207 5.65 6.66 8.32
C ASP A 207 5.46 5.69 7.14
N ILE A 208 5.12 6.21 5.96
CA ILE A 208 4.93 5.38 4.74
C ILE A 208 6.25 4.69 4.35
N ALA A 209 7.37 5.39 4.40
CA ALA A 209 8.68 4.81 4.06
C ALA A 209 9.06 3.67 5.01
N CYS A 210 8.94 3.88 6.31
CA CYS A 210 9.25 2.85 7.33
C CYS A 210 8.32 1.64 7.18
N ARG A 211 7.02 1.82 7.10
CA ARG A 211 6.06 0.73 6.92
C ARG A 211 6.31 -0.03 5.62
N SER A 212 6.54 0.68 4.52
CA SER A 212 6.82 0.05 3.23
C SER A 212 8.09 -0.79 3.29
N LEU A 213 9.18 -0.27 3.90
CA LEU A 213 10.43 -1.01 4.07
C LEU A 213 10.21 -2.28 4.92
N GLY A 214 9.52 -2.15 6.06
CA GLY A 214 9.20 -3.28 6.91
C GLY A 214 8.43 -4.36 6.17
N MET A 215 7.39 -3.97 5.44
CA MET A 215 6.58 -4.91 4.64
C MET A 215 7.34 -5.52 3.46
N MET A 216 8.25 -4.78 2.82
CA MET A 216 9.15 -5.33 1.78
C MET A 216 10.08 -6.40 2.36
N LEU A 217 10.67 -6.16 3.54
CA LEU A 217 11.53 -7.13 4.21
C LEU A 217 10.74 -8.37 4.63
N LEU A 218 9.52 -8.21 5.12
CA LEU A 218 8.61 -9.31 5.39
C LEU A 218 8.31 -10.12 4.13
N GLY A 219 8.12 -9.45 3.01
CA GLY A 219 7.92 -10.10 1.70
C GLY A 219 9.10 -10.97 1.27
N ILE A 220 10.34 -10.51 1.51
CA ILE A 220 11.55 -11.31 1.30
C ILE A 220 11.53 -12.56 2.21
N CYS A 221 11.16 -12.40 3.47
CA CYS A 221 11.06 -13.53 4.42
C CYS A 221 10.03 -14.56 3.96
N LEU A 222 8.83 -14.12 3.63
CA LEU A 222 7.75 -15.01 3.19
C LEU A 222 8.08 -15.72 1.86
N TYR A 223 8.79 -15.03 0.96
CA TYR A 223 9.30 -15.66 -0.26
C TYR A 223 10.31 -16.79 0.06
N ARG A 224 11.30 -16.53 0.91
CA ARG A 224 12.32 -17.52 1.31
C ARG A 224 11.75 -18.70 2.10
N LEU A 225 10.66 -18.47 2.84
CA LEU A 225 9.92 -19.51 3.56
C LEU A 225 8.95 -20.29 2.65
N ASN A 226 8.95 -20.03 1.33
CA ASN A 226 8.00 -20.58 0.36
C ASN A 226 6.53 -20.31 0.72
N PHE A 227 6.26 -19.28 1.52
CA PHE A 227 4.91 -18.92 1.92
C PHE A 227 4.07 -18.35 0.77
N LEU A 228 4.70 -17.83 -0.29
CA LEU A 228 4.05 -17.24 -1.47
C LEU A 228 3.79 -18.24 -2.61
N SER A 229 4.27 -19.48 -2.51
CA SER A 229 4.09 -20.52 -3.55
C SER A 229 2.71 -21.18 -3.54
N ALA A 230 1.84 -20.84 -2.62
CA ALA A 230 0.54 -21.48 -2.37
C ALA A 230 0.61 -22.97 -1.98
N GLU A 231 1.78 -23.47 -1.58
CA GLU A 231 1.96 -24.86 -1.16
C GLU A 231 1.55 -25.14 0.30
N PHE A 232 0.63 -24.30 0.84
CA PHE A 232 0.12 -24.45 2.22
C PHE A 232 -0.92 -25.53 2.31
N GLU A 233 -0.54 -26.75 2.30
CA GLU A 233 -1.45 -27.88 2.60
C GLU A 233 -1.58 -28.18 4.08
N LYS A 234 -0.70 -27.64 4.92
CA LYS A 234 -0.72 -27.89 6.36
C LYS A 234 -1.81 -27.08 7.05
N LYS A 235 -2.88 -27.75 7.45
CA LYS A 235 -3.96 -27.23 8.34
C LYS A 235 -3.40 -26.43 9.55
N THR A 236 -2.18 -26.73 9.96
CA THR A 236 -1.45 -26.02 11.01
C THR A 236 -1.20 -24.54 10.69
N TYR A 237 -0.85 -24.18 9.45
CA TYR A 237 -0.64 -22.78 9.08
C TYR A 237 -1.95 -21.99 9.07
N ILE A 238 -3.03 -22.63 8.60
CA ILE A 238 -4.37 -22.00 8.59
C ILE A 238 -4.79 -21.70 10.03
N ASN A 239 -4.73 -22.68 10.93
CA ASN A 239 -5.24 -22.54 12.29
C ASN A 239 -4.31 -21.72 13.22
N LYS A 240 -2.98 -21.75 13.02
CA LYS A 240 -2.03 -21.11 13.94
C LYS A 240 -1.54 -19.73 13.46
N LEU A 241 -1.70 -19.41 12.17
CA LEU A 241 -1.18 -18.16 11.62
C LEU A 241 -2.27 -17.35 10.91
N ILE A 242 -2.98 -17.95 9.92
CA ILE A 242 -3.90 -17.21 9.06
C ILE A 242 -5.14 -16.77 9.84
N ILE A 243 -5.85 -17.68 10.50
CA ILE A 243 -7.08 -17.34 11.24
C ILE A 243 -6.78 -16.44 12.44
N PRO A 244 -5.82 -16.75 13.34
CA PRO A 244 -5.52 -15.86 14.45
C PRO A 244 -5.03 -14.49 14.00
N GLY A 245 -4.17 -14.43 12.97
CA GLY A 245 -3.70 -13.15 12.41
C GLY A 245 -4.83 -12.30 11.83
N PHE A 246 -5.81 -12.95 11.19
CA PHE A 246 -7.00 -12.27 10.67
C PHE A 246 -7.86 -11.69 11.80
N ILE A 247 -8.13 -12.50 12.84
CA ILE A 247 -8.93 -12.07 13.99
C ILE A 247 -8.23 -10.95 14.75
N VAL A 248 -6.94 -11.09 15.07
CA VAL A 248 -6.15 -10.08 15.79
C VAL A 248 -6.11 -8.78 14.99
N GLY A 249 -5.87 -8.85 13.68
CA GLY A 249 -5.81 -7.66 12.84
C GLY A 249 -7.16 -6.92 12.76
N ILE A 250 -8.28 -7.64 12.69
CA ILE A 250 -9.63 -7.05 12.73
C ILE A 250 -9.88 -6.39 14.09
N ILE A 251 -9.61 -7.07 15.20
CA ILE A 251 -9.83 -6.54 16.55
C ILE A 251 -9.04 -5.25 16.73
N LEU A 252 -7.76 -5.24 16.37
CA LEU A 252 -6.92 -4.04 16.50
C LEU A 252 -7.42 -2.88 15.61
N SER A 253 -7.90 -3.16 14.39
CA SER A 253 -8.49 -2.13 13.54
C SER A 253 -9.81 -1.59 14.12
N LEU A 254 -10.63 -2.44 14.72
CA LEU A 254 -11.86 -2.04 15.40
C LEU A 254 -11.54 -1.17 16.64
N ILE A 255 -10.56 -1.54 17.44
CA ILE A 255 -10.12 -0.74 18.60
C ILE A 255 -9.75 0.67 18.15
N SER A 256 -8.96 0.80 17.09
CA SER A 256 -8.57 2.08 16.54
C SER A 256 -9.79 2.93 16.13
N LEU A 257 -10.72 2.33 15.39
CA LEU A 257 -11.88 3.04 14.88
C LEU A 257 -12.85 3.45 16.00
N VAL A 258 -13.09 2.56 16.96
CA VAL A 258 -13.92 2.85 18.15
C VAL A 258 -13.27 3.95 19.00
N TRP A 259 -11.95 3.96 19.13
CA TRP A 259 -11.25 5.03 19.86
C TRP A 259 -11.46 6.40 19.22
N TYR A 260 -11.34 6.52 17.89
CA TYR A 260 -11.67 7.72 17.17
C TYR A 260 -13.12 8.18 17.40
N GLN A 261 -14.06 7.24 17.41
CA GLN A 261 -15.50 7.54 17.62
C GLN A 261 -15.78 8.01 19.04
N ILE A 262 -15.19 7.40 20.07
CA ILE A 262 -15.40 7.76 21.48
C ILE A 262 -14.87 9.18 21.77
N GLU A 263 -13.73 9.53 21.19
CA GLU A 263 -13.08 10.82 21.36
C GLU A 263 -13.53 11.87 20.32
N ASP A 264 -14.61 11.59 19.61
CA ASP A 264 -15.21 12.47 18.60
C ASP A 264 -14.15 13.07 17.63
N TYR A 265 -13.19 12.24 17.21
CA TYR A 265 -12.08 12.64 16.33
C TYR A 265 -11.29 13.85 16.85
N SER A 266 -11.12 13.96 18.16
CA SER A 266 -10.32 15.01 18.78
C SER A 266 -8.91 15.09 18.20
N PRO A 267 -8.36 16.30 18.00
CA PRO A 267 -6.97 16.49 17.59
C PRO A 267 -5.95 15.84 18.52
N GLU A 268 -6.26 15.71 19.80
CA GLU A 268 -5.40 15.12 20.84
C GLU A 268 -5.08 13.64 20.58
N ILE A 269 -5.92 12.95 19.82
CA ILE A 269 -5.74 11.52 19.50
C ILE A 269 -5.46 11.26 18.03
N ALA A 270 -5.31 12.29 17.21
CA ALA A 270 -5.24 12.19 15.75
C ALA A 270 -4.26 11.15 15.23
N LEU A 271 -3.09 11.00 15.85
CA LEU A 271 -2.07 10.04 15.44
C LEU A 271 -2.07 8.76 16.30
N ILE A 272 -2.34 8.92 17.61
CA ILE A 272 -2.22 7.80 18.56
C ILE A 272 -3.37 6.80 18.45
N ALA A 273 -4.58 7.25 18.16
CA ALA A 273 -5.72 6.36 17.99
C ALA A 273 -5.57 5.40 16.79
N ASN A 274 -4.69 5.71 15.83
CA ASN A 274 -4.37 4.81 14.72
C ASN A 274 -3.31 3.75 15.07
N ILE A 275 -2.68 3.79 16.24
CA ILE A 275 -1.62 2.86 16.63
C ILE A 275 -2.13 1.39 16.63
N PRO A 276 -3.28 1.04 17.22
CA PRO A 276 -3.78 -0.33 17.16
C PRO A 276 -3.94 -0.82 15.72
N ASN A 277 -4.49 0.01 14.83
CA ASN A 277 -4.62 -0.31 13.40
C ASN A 277 -3.26 -0.58 12.73
N LYS A 278 -2.23 0.22 13.04
CA LYS A 278 -0.85 0.02 12.55
C LYS A 278 -0.25 -1.30 13.05
N ILE A 279 -0.47 -1.66 14.30
CA ILE A 279 -0.01 -2.94 14.86
C ILE A 279 -0.72 -4.11 14.17
N GLY A 280 -1.98 -3.95 13.80
CA GLY A 280 -2.79 -4.92 13.07
C GLY A 280 -2.34 -5.19 11.63
N ILE A 281 -1.46 -4.35 11.03
CA ILE A 281 -1.07 -4.49 9.62
C ILE A 281 -0.37 -5.83 9.35
N ILE A 282 0.68 -6.16 10.10
CA ILE A 282 1.46 -7.40 9.86
C ILE A 282 0.56 -8.65 9.95
N PRO A 283 -0.17 -8.89 11.06
CA PRO A 283 -0.98 -10.10 11.18
C PRO A 283 -2.06 -10.17 10.10
N LEU A 284 -2.70 -9.04 9.76
CA LEU A 284 -3.77 -9.04 8.76
C LEU A 284 -3.23 -9.22 7.33
N VAL A 285 -2.12 -8.59 6.97
CA VAL A 285 -1.52 -8.74 5.64
C VAL A 285 -0.97 -10.15 5.42
N VAL A 286 -0.34 -10.77 6.43
CA VAL A 286 0.08 -12.17 6.35
C VAL A 286 -1.13 -13.09 6.17
N SER A 287 -2.23 -12.79 6.86
CA SER A 287 -3.50 -13.51 6.71
C SER A 287 -4.07 -13.34 5.29
N TYR A 288 -4.01 -12.14 4.71
CA TYR A 288 -4.44 -11.91 3.32
C TYR A 288 -3.63 -12.73 2.32
N VAL A 289 -2.31 -12.80 2.50
CA VAL A 289 -1.47 -13.68 1.65
C VAL A 289 -1.98 -15.13 1.71
N GLY A 290 -2.24 -15.63 2.92
CA GLY A 290 -2.75 -16.98 3.13
C GLY A 290 -4.15 -17.19 2.55
N LEU A 291 -5.09 -16.29 2.85
CA LEU A 291 -6.47 -16.37 2.36
C LEU A 291 -6.55 -16.25 0.84
N CYS A 292 -5.83 -15.30 0.24
CA CYS A 292 -5.75 -15.17 -1.21
C CYS A 292 -5.15 -16.43 -1.87
N SER A 293 -4.13 -17.04 -1.25
CA SER A 293 -3.53 -18.27 -1.75
C SER A 293 -4.50 -19.46 -1.69
N LEU A 294 -5.28 -19.57 -0.63
CA LEU A 294 -6.35 -20.59 -0.50
C LEU A 294 -7.47 -20.34 -1.53
N LEU A 295 -7.84 -19.08 -1.70
CA LEU A 295 -8.87 -18.67 -2.67
C LEU A 295 -8.40 -18.95 -4.09
N TYR A 296 -7.17 -18.63 -4.44
CA TYR A 296 -6.58 -18.92 -5.76
C TYR A 296 -6.65 -20.41 -6.11
N LYS A 297 -6.40 -21.30 -5.15
CA LYS A 297 -6.53 -22.75 -5.35
C LYS A 297 -7.97 -23.23 -5.53
N LYS A 298 -8.94 -22.57 -4.89
CA LYS A 298 -10.35 -22.99 -4.90
C LYS A 298 -11.15 -22.45 -6.08
N ILE A 299 -10.81 -21.23 -6.52
CA ILE A 299 -11.51 -20.58 -7.63
C ILE A 299 -11.08 -21.21 -8.96
N SER A 300 -12.06 -21.43 -9.86
CA SER A 300 -11.77 -21.93 -11.19
C SER A 300 -10.82 -21.00 -11.95
N ASN A 301 -9.97 -21.55 -12.79
CA ASN A 301 -8.99 -20.82 -13.61
C ASN A 301 -9.64 -19.72 -14.45
N LYS A 302 -10.91 -19.87 -14.81
CA LYS A 302 -11.67 -18.86 -15.55
C LYS A 302 -11.73 -17.53 -14.77
N TYR A 303 -12.09 -17.58 -13.49
CA TYR A 303 -12.25 -16.36 -12.66
C TYR A 303 -10.91 -15.87 -12.08
N SER A 304 -10.05 -16.79 -11.59
CA SER A 304 -8.73 -16.40 -11.06
C SER A 304 -7.87 -15.69 -12.10
N SER A 305 -8.02 -16.05 -13.38
CA SER A 305 -7.26 -15.44 -14.47
C SER A 305 -7.52 -13.95 -14.70
N TYR A 306 -8.65 -13.39 -14.27
CA TYR A 306 -8.89 -11.95 -14.29
C TYR A 306 -7.97 -11.24 -13.28
N PHE A 307 -7.90 -11.72 -12.05
CA PHE A 307 -7.04 -11.17 -11.00
C PHE A 307 -5.55 -11.37 -11.32
N VAL A 308 -5.17 -12.55 -11.82
CA VAL A 308 -3.80 -12.82 -12.29
C VAL A 308 -3.40 -11.85 -13.40
N SER A 309 -4.28 -11.61 -14.37
CA SER A 309 -4.02 -10.65 -15.46
C SER A 309 -3.87 -9.22 -14.93
N THR A 310 -4.74 -8.79 -14.00
CA THR A 310 -4.67 -7.49 -13.35
C THR A 310 -3.36 -7.33 -12.57
N GLY A 311 -2.92 -8.35 -11.84
CA GLY A 311 -1.65 -8.33 -11.12
C GLY A 311 -0.42 -8.36 -12.02
N ARG A 312 -0.50 -8.99 -13.19
CA ARG A 312 0.54 -8.93 -14.24
C ARG A 312 0.67 -7.54 -14.87
N MET A 313 -0.40 -6.76 -14.83
CA MET A 313 -0.47 -5.37 -15.29
C MET A 313 -0.56 -4.37 -14.12
N ALA A 314 -0.05 -4.73 -12.94
CA ALA A 314 -0.22 -3.92 -11.73
C ALA A 314 0.33 -2.50 -11.86
N PHE A 315 1.46 -2.32 -12.53
CA PHE A 315 2.06 -1.01 -12.79
C PHE A 315 1.19 -0.17 -13.73
N THR A 316 0.76 -0.76 -14.85
CA THR A 316 -0.20 -0.12 -15.78
C THR A 316 -1.50 0.22 -15.06
N ASN A 317 -2.07 -0.73 -14.30
CA ASN A 317 -3.33 -0.51 -13.60
C ASN A 317 -3.22 0.56 -12.51
N TYR A 318 -2.13 0.62 -11.76
CA TYR A 318 -1.90 1.64 -10.74
C TYR A 318 -1.87 3.06 -11.35
N LEU A 319 -1.08 3.27 -12.40
CA LEU A 319 -1.03 4.59 -13.07
C LEU A 319 -2.34 4.95 -13.77
N SER A 320 -3.03 3.98 -14.36
CA SER A 320 -4.32 4.22 -14.98
C SER A 320 -5.43 4.56 -13.96
N GLN A 321 -5.34 4.08 -12.72
CA GLN A 321 -6.26 4.46 -11.65
C GLN A 321 -6.21 5.96 -11.39
N THR A 322 -5.03 6.56 -11.32
CA THR A 322 -4.85 8.00 -11.17
C THR A 322 -5.52 8.76 -12.30
N ILE A 323 -5.30 8.34 -13.56
CA ILE A 323 -5.90 8.97 -14.73
C ILE A 323 -7.43 8.85 -14.69
N LEU A 324 -7.96 7.66 -14.41
CA LEU A 324 -9.41 7.42 -14.34
C LEU A 324 -10.06 8.20 -13.20
N CYS A 325 -9.47 8.22 -12.01
CA CYS A 325 -9.96 9.01 -10.89
C CYS A 325 -9.93 10.51 -11.21
N PHE A 326 -8.85 11.02 -11.80
CA PHE A 326 -8.77 12.41 -12.21
C PHE A 326 -9.85 12.79 -13.23
N ILE A 327 -10.08 11.95 -14.24
CA ILE A 327 -11.14 12.18 -15.24
C ILE A 327 -12.52 12.19 -14.56
N ILE A 328 -12.80 11.21 -13.71
CA ILE A 328 -14.12 11.07 -13.08
C ILE A 328 -14.37 12.22 -12.10
N PHE A 329 -13.49 12.40 -11.11
CA PHE A 329 -13.76 13.28 -9.98
C PHE A 329 -13.41 14.75 -10.25
N ASN A 330 -12.45 15.04 -11.13
CA ASN A 330 -12.01 16.41 -11.38
C ASN A 330 -12.50 16.99 -12.72
N LEU A 331 -12.69 16.18 -13.77
CA LEU A 331 -13.13 16.68 -15.08
C LEU A 331 -14.63 16.50 -15.31
N LEU A 332 -15.20 15.31 -15.01
CA LEU A 332 -16.60 15.02 -15.30
C LEU A 332 -17.54 15.48 -14.17
N PHE A 333 -17.13 15.33 -12.94
CA PHE A 333 -17.93 15.64 -11.76
C PHE A 333 -17.14 16.58 -10.83
N SER A 334 -16.88 17.80 -11.24
CA SER A 334 -16.04 18.78 -10.54
C SER A 334 -16.62 19.33 -9.21
N SER A 335 -17.39 18.54 -8.49
CA SER A 335 -17.95 18.89 -7.17
C SER A 335 -17.26 18.09 -6.07
N ASN A 336 -16.74 18.78 -5.04
CA ASN A 336 -16.14 18.16 -3.85
C ASN A 336 -17.17 17.56 -2.86
N ASN A 337 -18.41 17.33 -3.29
CA ASN A 337 -19.54 16.93 -2.44
C ASN A 337 -19.93 15.46 -2.58
N PHE A 338 -18.94 14.59 -2.84
CA PHE A 338 -19.23 13.14 -2.94
C PHE A 338 -19.41 12.51 -1.55
N SER A 339 -20.43 11.66 -1.44
CA SER A 339 -20.54 10.72 -0.32
C SER A 339 -19.64 9.49 -0.53
N ARG A 340 -19.30 8.77 0.55
CA ARG A 340 -18.53 7.51 0.46
C ARG A 340 -19.23 6.47 -0.41
N LYS A 341 -20.56 6.44 -0.37
CA LYS A 341 -21.40 5.56 -1.21
C LYS A 341 -21.18 5.82 -2.70
N GLU A 342 -21.16 7.07 -3.12
CA GLU A 342 -20.94 7.43 -4.53
C GLU A 342 -19.54 7.06 -4.98
N ILE A 343 -18.53 7.36 -4.17
CA ILE A 343 -17.14 7.02 -4.46
C ILE A 343 -16.96 5.51 -4.66
N ILE A 344 -17.54 4.68 -3.78
CA ILE A 344 -17.39 3.23 -3.89
C ILE A 344 -18.08 2.66 -5.15
N ILE A 345 -19.16 3.28 -5.61
CA ILE A 345 -19.81 2.91 -6.88
C ILE A 345 -18.85 3.14 -8.06
N PHE A 346 -18.19 4.30 -8.11
CA PHE A 346 -17.17 4.56 -9.15
C PHE A 346 -15.99 3.61 -9.06
N VAL A 347 -15.54 3.26 -7.84
CA VAL A 347 -14.48 2.25 -7.63
C VAL A 347 -14.90 0.90 -8.23
N PHE A 348 -16.13 0.45 -8.03
CA PHE A 348 -16.64 -0.79 -8.64
C PHE A 348 -16.61 -0.74 -10.17
N PHE A 349 -16.99 0.37 -10.78
CA PHE A 349 -16.91 0.54 -12.23
C PHE A 349 -15.47 0.46 -12.74
N ILE A 350 -14.54 1.14 -12.07
CA ILE A 350 -13.10 1.08 -12.43
C ILE A 350 -12.58 -0.35 -12.26
N TRP A 351 -12.96 -1.08 -11.21
CA TRP A 351 -12.57 -2.49 -11.03
C TRP A 351 -13.03 -3.38 -12.20
N ILE A 352 -14.28 -3.24 -12.63
CA ILE A 352 -14.83 -3.99 -13.76
C ILE A 352 -14.03 -3.70 -15.03
N ILE A 353 -13.78 -2.42 -15.31
CA ILE A 353 -12.98 -1.99 -16.46
C ILE A 353 -11.58 -2.60 -16.39
N GLN A 354 -10.89 -2.51 -15.25
CA GLN A 354 -9.53 -2.99 -15.07
C GLN A 354 -9.43 -4.53 -15.16
N LEU A 355 -10.37 -5.26 -14.60
CA LEU A 355 -10.44 -6.72 -14.71
C LEU A 355 -10.63 -7.17 -16.17
N ILE A 356 -11.58 -6.54 -16.89
CA ILE A 356 -11.88 -6.89 -18.29
C ILE A 356 -10.73 -6.52 -19.21
N TRP A 357 -10.22 -5.28 -19.14
CA TRP A 357 -9.15 -4.84 -20.03
C TRP A 357 -7.84 -5.60 -19.80
N SER A 358 -7.52 -5.87 -18.50
CA SER A 358 -6.30 -6.63 -18.17
C SER A 358 -6.38 -8.06 -18.71
N LYS A 359 -7.55 -8.71 -18.57
CA LYS A 359 -7.76 -10.04 -19.13
C LYS A 359 -7.65 -10.04 -20.66
N TYR A 360 -8.31 -9.07 -21.33
CA TYR A 360 -8.28 -8.92 -22.78
C TYR A 360 -6.86 -8.63 -23.28
N TRP A 361 -6.14 -7.70 -22.64
CA TRP A 361 -4.75 -7.39 -23.00
C TRP A 361 -3.82 -8.59 -22.85
N MET A 362 -3.91 -9.26 -21.70
CA MET A 362 -3.06 -10.41 -21.39
C MET A 362 -3.37 -11.66 -22.23
N SER A 363 -4.51 -11.72 -22.91
CA SER A 363 -4.79 -12.76 -23.89
C SER A 363 -4.02 -12.59 -25.21
N ARG A 364 -3.55 -11.37 -25.50
CA ARG A 364 -2.84 -11.02 -26.74
C ARG A 364 -1.36 -10.73 -26.51
N PHE A 365 -1.00 -10.23 -25.34
CA PHE A 365 0.34 -9.80 -25.00
C PHE A 365 0.83 -10.49 -23.71
N ASN A 366 2.13 -10.70 -23.61
CA ASN A 366 2.74 -11.36 -22.44
C ASN A 366 2.97 -10.42 -21.22
N GLN A 367 2.80 -9.11 -21.39
CA GLN A 367 3.07 -8.08 -20.38
C GLN A 367 2.12 -6.91 -20.60
N GLY A 368 1.86 -6.14 -19.52
CA GLY A 368 1.14 -4.89 -19.65
C GLY A 368 1.92 -3.83 -20.45
N PRO A 369 1.25 -2.78 -20.97
CA PRO A 369 1.91 -1.76 -21.80
C PRO A 369 3.08 -1.09 -21.10
N LEU A 370 2.89 -0.60 -19.86
CA LEU A 370 3.94 0.09 -19.12
C LEU A 370 5.00 -0.87 -18.58
N GLU A 371 4.61 -2.09 -18.21
CA GLU A 371 5.55 -3.16 -17.85
C GLU A 371 6.47 -3.51 -19.02
N PHE A 372 5.95 -3.53 -20.23
CA PHE A 372 6.72 -3.78 -21.45
C PHE A 372 7.74 -2.66 -21.69
N ILE A 373 7.32 -1.41 -21.63
CA ILE A 373 8.20 -0.25 -21.79
C ILE A 373 9.30 -0.25 -20.72
N TRP A 374 8.92 -0.39 -19.45
CA TRP A 374 9.84 -0.46 -18.32
C TRP A 374 10.87 -1.57 -18.49
N ARG A 375 10.42 -2.76 -18.91
CA ARG A 375 11.31 -3.89 -19.18
C ARG A 375 12.24 -3.60 -20.35
N LYS A 376 11.76 -3.05 -21.45
CA LYS A 376 12.56 -2.71 -22.63
C LYS A 376 13.69 -1.75 -22.27
N ILE A 377 13.38 -0.69 -21.53
CA ILE A 377 14.38 0.28 -21.07
C ILE A 377 15.35 -0.35 -20.06
N THR A 378 14.89 -1.26 -19.19
CA THR A 378 15.74 -1.96 -18.23
C THR A 378 16.88 -2.74 -18.90
N TYR A 379 16.63 -3.34 -20.07
CA TYR A 379 17.61 -4.16 -20.79
C TYR A 379 18.32 -3.44 -21.94
N LEU A 380 18.06 -2.15 -22.19
CA LEU A 380 18.79 -1.38 -23.20
C LEU A 380 20.30 -1.39 -22.93
N GLY A 381 21.09 -1.77 -23.95
CA GLY A 381 22.55 -1.81 -23.88
C GLY A 381 23.15 -2.89 -22.97
N LYS A 382 22.37 -3.93 -22.61
CA LYS A 382 22.80 -5.00 -21.66
C LYS A 382 22.73 -6.38 -22.33
N ASN A 383 23.43 -6.55 -23.46
CA ASN A 383 23.68 -7.85 -24.07
C ASN A 383 24.79 -8.61 -23.33
#